data_9b1e6e9d664269a2dd8f07a2b48e4b6a
#
_entry.id   9b1e6e9d664269a2dd8f07a2b48e4b6a
#
_cell.length_a   1.000
_cell.length_b   1.000
_cell.length_c   1.000
_cell.angle_alpha   90.00
_cell.angle_beta   90.00
_cell.angle_gamma   90.00
#
_symmetry.space_group_name_H-M   'P 1'
#
loop_
_entity.id
_entity.type
_entity.pdbx_description
1 polymer ?
#
loop_
_entity_poly.entity_id
_entity_poly.type
_entity_poly.pdbx_seq_one_letter_code
_entity_poly.pdbx_strand_id
1 'polypeptide(L)'
;MKIGIFTDVHYCKAEVLCETRRPSLSLTKLKEAMDAFKSANVDFCLCLGDLTDHAEGDTKEDILAYHNEVLGLIFSYEIPFYFVPGNHDYLMLCGEEIEKSGLRLPPYKFTKGDIDFILLDANYRADVRRFDEAGFEWTDSNLPEEQCEFLREALSSGENRKIVCIHENIDPNVEARHIVKNAETIRRIIAGKAEMVLQGHYHPGGENTVDGIPYITIPAMCEGEKNSYRILDL
;
A
#
# COMPACT_ATOMS: atom_id res chain seq x y z
N MET A 1 0.78 19.69 7.17
CA MET A 1 1.60 18.85 6.27
C MET A 1 0.69 18.22 5.25
N LYS A 2 1.04 18.26 3.95
CA LYS A 2 0.21 17.64 2.89
C LYS A 2 0.88 16.38 2.36
N ILE A 3 0.14 15.29 2.23
CA ILE A 3 0.63 14.05 1.64
C ILE A 3 -0.26 13.62 0.48
N GLY A 4 0.38 13.16 -0.61
CA GLY A 4 -0.31 12.53 -1.72
C GLY A 4 -0.38 11.01 -1.50
N ILE A 5 -1.56 10.41 -1.61
CA ILE A 5 -1.75 8.98 -1.36
C ILE A 5 -2.46 8.34 -2.55
N PHE A 6 -1.96 7.20 -2.98
CA PHE A 6 -2.59 6.34 -3.97
C PHE A 6 -2.29 4.87 -3.68
N THR A 7 -3.03 3.98 -4.32
CA THR A 7 -2.92 2.52 -4.15
C THR A 7 -3.48 1.79 -5.35
N ASP A 8 -3.18 0.51 -5.46
CA ASP A 8 -3.81 -0.40 -6.41
C ASP A 8 -3.78 0.14 -7.85
N VAL A 9 -2.59 0.49 -8.33
CA VAL A 9 -2.33 0.98 -9.68
C VAL A 9 -2.54 -0.14 -10.70
N HIS A 10 -2.12 -1.37 -10.36
CA HIS A 10 -2.28 -2.59 -11.15
C HIS A 10 -1.89 -2.42 -12.62
N TYR A 11 -0.79 -1.76 -12.88
CA TYR A 11 -0.34 -1.53 -14.25
C TYR A 11 0.16 -2.81 -14.91
N CYS A 12 -0.36 -3.10 -16.09
CA CYS A 12 0.14 -4.06 -17.06
C CYS A 12 -0.34 -3.67 -18.46
N LYS A 13 0.03 -4.44 -19.48
CA LYS A 13 -0.37 -4.14 -20.88
C LYS A 13 -1.78 -4.62 -21.24
N ALA A 14 -2.53 -5.23 -20.33
CA ALA A 14 -3.92 -5.59 -20.57
C ALA A 14 -4.83 -4.37 -20.66
N GLU A 15 -5.86 -4.43 -21.48
CA GLU A 15 -6.87 -3.39 -21.57
C GLU A 15 -7.84 -3.46 -20.38
N VAL A 16 -8.28 -4.67 -20.03
CA VAL A 16 -9.23 -4.96 -18.96
C VAL A 16 -8.80 -6.22 -18.23
N LEU A 17 -8.83 -6.18 -16.89
CA LEU A 17 -8.69 -7.35 -16.02
C LEU A 17 -9.85 -7.42 -15.03
N CYS A 18 -10.23 -8.61 -14.61
CA CYS A 18 -11.27 -8.83 -13.59
C CYS A 18 -12.54 -7.99 -13.83
N GLU A 19 -12.96 -7.85 -15.11
CA GLU A 19 -14.13 -7.09 -15.58
C GLU A 19 -14.06 -5.56 -15.36
N THR A 20 -13.52 -5.09 -14.25
CA THR A 20 -13.58 -3.68 -13.81
C THR A 20 -12.25 -2.95 -13.83
N ARG A 21 -11.13 -3.66 -13.67
CA ARG A 21 -9.79 -3.05 -13.72
C ARG A 21 -9.45 -2.60 -15.13
N ARG A 22 -8.81 -1.43 -15.24
CA ARG A 22 -8.39 -0.80 -16.50
C ARG A 22 -6.88 -0.53 -16.48
N PRO A 23 -6.03 -1.58 -16.54
CA PRO A 23 -4.57 -1.43 -16.46
C PRO A 23 -4.00 -0.50 -17.54
N SER A 24 -4.59 -0.50 -18.74
CA SER A 24 -4.19 0.40 -19.83
C SER A 24 -4.33 1.89 -19.50
N LEU A 25 -5.17 2.26 -18.53
CA LEU A 25 -5.34 3.63 -18.07
C LEU A 25 -4.45 3.97 -16.86
N SER A 26 -3.83 2.99 -16.22
CA SER A 26 -3.12 3.15 -14.95
C SER A 26 -2.00 4.20 -15.01
N LEU A 27 -1.16 4.20 -16.04
CA LEU A 27 -0.10 5.21 -16.17
C LEU A 27 -0.66 6.62 -16.39
N THR A 28 -1.77 6.73 -17.15
CA THR A 28 -2.43 8.04 -17.34
C THR A 28 -2.99 8.56 -16.02
N LYS A 29 -3.68 7.71 -15.27
CA LYS A 29 -4.24 8.05 -13.96
C LYS A 29 -3.14 8.38 -12.95
N LEU A 30 -2.06 7.59 -12.94
CA LEU A 30 -0.91 7.84 -12.07
C LEU A 30 -0.27 9.20 -12.39
N LYS A 31 -0.12 9.51 -13.68
CA LYS A 31 0.40 10.83 -14.11
C LYS A 31 -0.50 11.97 -13.62
N GLU A 32 -1.82 11.84 -13.78
CA GLU A 32 -2.78 12.84 -13.28
C GLU A 32 -2.68 13.02 -11.76
N ALA A 33 -2.55 11.92 -11.00
CA ALA A 33 -2.37 11.97 -9.55
C ALA A 33 -1.08 12.70 -9.19
N MET A 34 0.05 12.35 -9.84
CA MET A 34 1.34 12.98 -9.59
C MET A 34 1.35 14.47 -9.99
N ASP A 35 0.67 14.86 -11.07
CA ASP A 35 0.48 16.27 -11.47
C ASP A 35 -0.31 17.03 -10.39
N ALA A 36 -1.37 16.43 -9.83
CA ALA A 36 -2.14 17.00 -8.75
C ALA A 36 -1.32 17.15 -7.46
N PHE A 37 -0.51 16.14 -7.10
CA PHE A 37 0.37 16.17 -5.94
C PHE A 37 1.43 17.28 -6.07
N LYS A 38 2.06 17.39 -7.23
CA LYS A 38 3.01 18.46 -7.52
C LYS A 38 2.36 19.85 -7.43
N SER A 39 1.16 20.00 -8.00
CA SER A 39 0.41 21.26 -7.95
C SER A 39 -0.02 21.65 -6.54
N ALA A 40 -0.34 20.65 -5.69
CA ALA A 40 -0.69 20.86 -4.30
C ALA A 40 0.51 21.09 -3.38
N ASN A 41 1.74 20.93 -3.89
CA ASN A 41 3.00 20.97 -3.14
C ASN A 41 2.96 20.01 -1.95
N VAL A 42 2.67 18.71 -2.21
CA VAL A 42 2.71 17.70 -1.15
C VAL A 42 4.14 17.50 -0.65
N ASP A 43 4.28 17.26 0.64
CA ASP A 43 5.59 17.03 1.29
C ASP A 43 6.21 15.69 0.89
N PHE A 44 5.36 14.71 0.55
CA PHE A 44 5.74 13.41 0.00
C PHE A 44 4.54 12.67 -0.59
N CYS A 45 4.83 11.61 -1.36
CA CYS A 45 3.84 10.65 -1.83
C CYS A 45 3.96 9.33 -1.06
N LEU A 46 2.82 8.70 -0.77
CA LEU A 46 2.70 7.39 -0.17
C LEU A 46 1.91 6.48 -1.11
N CYS A 47 2.53 5.41 -1.59
CA CYS A 47 1.84 4.31 -2.25
C CYS A 47 1.53 3.21 -1.24
N LEU A 48 0.29 2.78 -1.21
CA LEU A 48 -0.17 1.72 -0.32
C LEU A 48 -0.27 0.35 -1.04
N GLY A 49 0.55 0.13 -2.07
CA GLY A 49 0.75 -1.18 -2.69
C GLY A 49 0.07 -1.39 -4.04
N ASP A 50 0.34 -2.56 -4.59
CA ASP A 50 -0.18 -3.06 -5.86
C ASP A 50 0.12 -2.13 -7.05
N LEU A 51 1.43 -1.90 -7.29
CA LEU A 51 1.90 -1.06 -8.40
C LEU A 51 1.67 -1.72 -9.76
N THR A 52 1.86 -3.03 -9.85
CA THR A 52 1.75 -3.80 -11.10
C THR A 52 0.77 -4.95 -11.00
N ASP A 53 0.28 -5.38 -12.14
CA ASP A 53 -0.51 -6.59 -12.32
C ASP A 53 0.10 -7.41 -13.48
N HIS A 54 -0.53 -8.51 -13.86
CA HIS A 54 -0.12 -9.33 -14.98
C HIS A 54 -1.32 -9.73 -15.82
N ALA A 55 -1.10 -9.87 -17.13
CA ALA A 55 -2.04 -10.49 -18.05
C ALA A 55 -1.64 -11.94 -18.32
N GLU A 56 -2.57 -12.71 -18.90
CA GLU A 56 -2.27 -14.07 -19.33
C GLU A 56 -1.10 -14.07 -20.35
N GLY A 57 -0.05 -14.81 -20.03
CA GLY A 57 1.15 -14.93 -20.86
C GLY A 57 2.27 -13.95 -20.54
N ASP A 58 2.05 -13.00 -19.63
CA ASP A 58 3.12 -12.14 -19.17
C ASP A 58 4.22 -12.94 -18.44
N THR A 59 5.46 -12.59 -18.73
CA THR A 59 6.64 -13.17 -18.09
C THR A 59 7.09 -12.30 -16.92
N LYS A 60 8.00 -12.82 -16.11
CA LYS A 60 8.64 -12.05 -15.04
C LYS A 60 9.36 -10.80 -15.57
N GLU A 61 9.99 -10.90 -16.74
CA GLU A 61 10.65 -9.80 -17.43
C GLU A 61 9.65 -8.70 -17.82
N ASP A 62 8.44 -9.06 -18.22
CA ASP A 62 7.38 -8.10 -18.53
C ASP A 62 6.96 -7.35 -17.26
N ILE A 63 6.77 -8.07 -16.13
CA ILE A 63 6.41 -7.44 -14.86
C ILE A 63 7.51 -6.50 -14.36
N LEU A 64 8.78 -6.88 -14.48
CA LEU A 64 9.92 -5.99 -14.18
C LEU A 64 9.91 -4.74 -15.05
N ALA A 65 9.56 -4.88 -16.34
CA ALA A 65 9.44 -3.74 -17.24
C ALA A 65 8.28 -2.81 -16.81
N TYR A 66 7.12 -3.36 -16.46
CA TYR A 66 5.97 -2.60 -15.96
C TYR A 66 6.31 -1.87 -14.66
N HIS A 67 6.96 -2.56 -13.74
CA HIS A 67 7.40 -1.98 -12.46
C HIS A 67 8.36 -0.80 -12.69
N ASN A 68 9.31 -0.93 -13.61
CA ASN A 68 10.23 0.12 -13.97
C ASN A 68 9.53 1.30 -14.68
N GLU A 69 8.52 1.05 -15.52
CA GLU A 69 7.72 2.10 -16.16
C GLU A 69 6.97 2.93 -15.10
N VAL A 70 6.32 2.27 -14.13
CA VAL A 70 5.60 2.92 -13.04
C VAL A 70 6.54 3.76 -12.18
N LEU A 71 7.65 3.17 -11.72
CA LEU A 71 8.63 3.88 -10.88
C LEU A 71 9.34 5.01 -11.62
N GLY A 72 9.64 4.82 -12.91
CA GLY A 72 10.20 5.87 -13.76
C GLY A 72 9.29 7.10 -13.82
N LEU A 73 7.97 6.88 -13.93
CA LEU A 73 6.99 7.96 -13.88
C LEU A 73 6.99 8.63 -12.51
N ILE A 74 6.87 7.87 -11.41
CA ILE A 74 6.82 8.41 -10.04
C ILE A 74 8.07 9.25 -9.74
N PHE A 75 9.26 8.69 -9.98
CA PHE A 75 10.52 9.35 -9.65
C PHE A 75 10.83 10.57 -10.51
N SER A 76 10.25 10.67 -11.71
CA SER A 76 10.40 11.85 -12.57
C SER A 76 9.82 13.14 -11.96
N TYR A 77 8.98 13.04 -10.93
CA TYR A 77 8.40 14.18 -10.22
C TYR A 77 9.30 14.75 -9.12
N GLU A 78 10.33 14.00 -8.70
CA GLU A 78 11.27 14.39 -7.64
C GLU A 78 10.59 14.68 -6.28
N ILE A 79 9.38 14.14 -6.05
CA ILE A 79 8.67 14.19 -4.77
C ILE A 79 9.15 13.02 -3.90
N PRO A 80 9.51 13.23 -2.62
CA PRO A 80 9.86 12.12 -1.73
C PRO A 80 8.79 11.04 -1.76
N PHE A 81 9.18 9.77 -1.89
CA PHE A 81 8.27 8.66 -2.11
C PHE A 81 8.46 7.55 -1.06
N TYR A 82 7.36 7.09 -0.48
CA TYR A 82 7.32 5.98 0.46
C TYR A 82 6.36 4.91 -0.05
N PHE A 83 6.68 3.65 0.25
CA PHE A 83 6.02 2.50 -0.33
C PHE A 83 5.70 1.45 0.72
N VAL A 84 4.48 0.95 0.67
CA VAL A 84 4.01 -0.28 1.33
C VAL A 84 3.70 -1.27 0.21
N PRO A 85 4.28 -2.47 0.19
CA PRO A 85 3.97 -3.44 -0.85
C PRO A 85 2.55 -4.01 -0.68
N GLY A 86 1.88 -4.23 -1.80
CA GLY A 86 0.65 -5.00 -1.84
C GLY A 86 0.89 -6.43 -2.31
N ASN A 87 -0.17 -7.23 -2.32
CA ASN A 87 -0.06 -8.65 -2.65
C ASN A 87 0.34 -8.89 -4.12
N HIS A 88 -0.08 -8.04 -5.06
CA HIS A 88 0.32 -8.15 -6.45
C HIS A 88 1.79 -7.79 -6.69
N ASP A 89 2.41 -6.97 -5.86
CA ASP A 89 3.84 -6.67 -5.97
C ASP A 89 4.72 -7.91 -5.75
N TYR A 90 4.23 -8.90 -4.97
CA TYR A 90 4.92 -10.18 -4.75
C TYR A 90 4.43 -11.33 -5.64
N LEU A 91 3.53 -11.07 -6.57
CA LEU A 91 2.98 -12.13 -7.42
C LEU A 91 4.03 -12.78 -8.30
N MET A 92 4.94 -11.99 -8.86
CA MET A 92 6.02 -12.46 -9.73
C MET A 92 7.40 -11.90 -9.36
N LEU A 93 7.48 -10.87 -8.51
CA LEU A 93 8.73 -10.29 -8.05
C LEU A 93 9.03 -10.77 -6.63
N CYS A 94 10.31 -10.97 -6.34
CA CYS A 94 10.73 -11.16 -4.95
C CYS A 94 11.14 -9.84 -4.30
N GLY A 95 11.20 -9.81 -2.96
CA GLY A 95 11.55 -8.60 -2.24
C GLY A 95 12.89 -8.00 -2.64
N GLU A 96 13.89 -8.84 -2.95
CA GLU A 96 15.20 -8.36 -3.41
C GLU A 96 15.11 -7.59 -4.74
N GLU A 97 14.23 -8.01 -5.66
CA GLU A 97 13.99 -7.31 -6.93
C GLU A 97 13.29 -5.98 -6.73
N ILE A 98 12.30 -5.95 -5.81
CA ILE A 98 11.61 -4.72 -5.43
C ILE A 98 12.60 -3.73 -4.80
N GLU A 99 13.47 -4.16 -3.88
CA GLU A 99 14.48 -3.28 -3.27
C GLU A 99 15.53 -2.78 -4.27
N LYS A 100 15.93 -3.62 -5.23
CA LYS A 100 16.84 -3.20 -6.32
C LYS A 100 16.27 -2.12 -7.22
N SER A 101 14.95 -1.98 -7.28
CA SER A 101 14.30 -0.88 -8.00
C SER A 101 14.36 0.47 -7.28
N GLY A 102 14.93 0.51 -6.08
CA GLY A 102 15.07 1.71 -5.25
C GLY A 102 13.98 1.90 -4.20
N LEU A 103 13.08 0.92 -4.04
CA LEU A 103 12.08 0.92 -2.98
C LEU A 103 12.64 0.34 -1.69
N ARG A 104 12.17 0.86 -0.55
CA ARG A 104 12.44 0.28 0.76
C ARG A 104 11.24 -0.53 1.22
N LEU A 105 11.46 -1.79 1.57
CA LEU A 105 10.41 -2.66 2.10
C LEU A 105 10.23 -2.50 3.62
N PRO A 106 8.98 -2.59 4.12
CA PRO A 106 8.68 -2.64 5.55
C PRO A 106 9.25 -3.90 6.24
N PRO A 107 9.34 -3.91 7.60
CA PRO A 107 8.84 -2.85 8.48
C PRO A 107 9.84 -1.71 8.64
N TYR A 108 9.37 -0.50 8.62
CA TYR A 108 10.15 0.65 9.01
C TYR A 108 9.24 1.81 9.44
N LYS A 109 9.81 2.79 10.13
CA LYS A 109 9.15 4.07 10.38
C LYS A 109 10.00 5.24 9.89
N PHE A 110 9.33 6.33 9.55
CA PHE A 110 9.98 7.62 9.31
C PHE A 110 9.17 8.72 9.97
N THR A 111 9.83 9.83 10.28
CA THR A 111 9.23 10.98 10.92
C THR A 111 9.15 12.16 9.95
N LYS A 112 8.00 12.82 9.92
CA LYS A 112 7.81 14.12 9.27
C LYS A 112 7.06 15.05 10.20
N GLY A 113 7.67 16.20 10.52
CA GLY A 113 7.13 17.11 11.55
C GLY A 113 6.99 16.40 12.89
N ASP A 114 5.79 16.39 13.43
CA ASP A 114 5.41 15.73 14.68
C ASP A 114 4.71 14.37 14.49
N ILE A 115 4.81 13.78 13.29
CA ILE A 115 4.15 12.50 12.95
C ILE A 115 5.18 11.43 12.61
N ASP A 116 5.03 10.27 13.22
CA ASP A 116 5.71 9.03 12.85
C ASP A 116 4.78 8.20 11.96
N PHE A 117 5.22 7.91 10.75
CA PHE A 117 4.59 6.97 9.83
C PHE A 117 5.21 5.59 10.02
N ILE A 118 4.39 4.59 10.33
CA ILE A 118 4.80 3.21 10.61
C ILE A 118 4.30 2.35 9.45
N LEU A 119 5.21 1.84 8.62
CA LEU A 119 4.88 1.05 7.44
C LEU A 119 5.06 -0.43 7.76
N LEU A 120 4.06 -1.22 7.39
CA LEU A 120 3.97 -2.66 7.65
C LEU A 120 3.70 -3.42 6.35
N ASP A 121 4.15 -4.67 6.31
CA ASP A 121 3.92 -5.61 5.21
C ASP A 121 3.21 -6.86 5.75
N ALA A 122 1.95 -7.07 5.37
CA ALA A 122 1.18 -8.24 5.75
C ALA A 122 1.12 -9.32 4.66
N ASN A 123 1.98 -9.23 3.63
CA ASN A 123 2.05 -10.19 2.52
C ASN A 123 2.77 -11.49 2.92
N TYR A 124 2.39 -12.04 4.06
CA TYR A 124 2.91 -13.29 4.61
C TYR A 124 1.77 -14.27 4.86
N ARG A 125 2.07 -15.55 4.71
CA ARG A 125 1.17 -16.62 5.10
C ARG A 125 1.26 -16.88 6.60
N ALA A 126 0.31 -17.64 7.13
CA ALA A 126 0.29 -18.03 8.55
C ALA A 126 1.56 -18.78 9.00
N ASP A 127 2.30 -19.38 8.09
CA ASP A 127 3.58 -20.06 8.36
C ASP A 127 4.80 -19.13 8.29
N VAL A 128 4.56 -17.81 8.29
CA VAL A 128 5.53 -16.69 8.23
C VAL A 128 6.39 -16.61 6.97
N ARG A 129 6.05 -17.37 5.92
CA ARG A 129 6.67 -17.20 4.61
C ARG A 129 5.97 -16.10 3.84
N ARG A 130 6.74 -15.22 3.20
CA ARG A 130 6.20 -14.17 2.34
C ARG A 130 5.61 -14.75 1.05
N PHE A 131 4.74 -14.03 0.38
CA PHE A 131 4.02 -14.52 -0.81
C PHE A 131 4.96 -14.88 -1.98
N ASP A 132 6.09 -14.20 -2.13
CA ASP A 132 7.11 -14.53 -3.14
C ASP A 132 7.82 -15.88 -2.88
N GLU A 133 7.81 -16.37 -1.64
CA GLU A 133 8.40 -17.65 -1.24
C GLU A 133 7.38 -18.79 -1.15
N ALA A 134 6.18 -18.48 -0.65
CA ALA A 134 5.17 -19.47 -0.28
C ALA A 134 4.15 -19.76 -1.37
N GLY A 135 4.17 -19.00 -2.45
CA GLY A 135 3.10 -18.95 -3.44
C GLY A 135 1.96 -18.02 -3.04
N PHE A 136 1.42 -17.36 -4.04
CA PHE A 136 0.41 -16.32 -3.91
C PHE A 136 -0.94 -16.88 -3.44
N GLU A 137 -1.39 -16.44 -2.29
CA GLU A 137 -2.74 -16.66 -1.76
C GLU A 137 -3.15 -15.41 -0.98
N TRP A 138 -3.67 -14.42 -1.69
CA TRP A 138 -3.98 -13.10 -1.16
C TRP A 138 -4.99 -13.10 0.01
N THR A 139 -5.80 -14.16 0.15
CA THR A 139 -6.76 -14.29 1.25
C THR A 139 -6.15 -14.86 2.53
N ASP A 140 -4.86 -15.26 2.51
CA ASP A 140 -4.12 -15.80 3.66
C ASP A 140 -3.07 -14.80 4.16
N SER A 141 -3.34 -13.51 4.07
CA SER A 141 -2.44 -12.46 4.55
C SER A 141 -2.35 -12.44 6.08
N ASN A 142 -1.14 -12.28 6.59
CA ASN A 142 -0.84 -12.21 8.02
C ASN A 142 0.27 -11.18 8.26
N LEU A 143 0.22 -10.48 9.39
CA LEU A 143 1.36 -9.70 9.88
C LEU A 143 2.23 -10.60 10.77
N PRO A 144 3.50 -10.88 10.41
CA PRO A 144 4.40 -11.69 11.23
C PRO A 144 4.59 -11.13 12.65
N GLU A 145 4.85 -12.00 13.63
CA GLU A 145 5.04 -11.54 15.02
C GLU A 145 6.20 -10.57 15.15
N GLU A 146 7.27 -10.73 14.38
CA GLU A 146 8.38 -9.77 14.33
C GLU A 146 7.90 -8.35 13.96
N GLN A 147 6.99 -8.22 13.01
CA GLN A 147 6.41 -6.92 12.66
C GLN A 147 5.39 -6.45 13.70
N CYS A 148 4.70 -7.35 14.39
CA CYS A 148 3.87 -6.99 15.54
C CYS A 148 4.72 -6.42 16.69
N GLU A 149 5.90 -6.98 16.95
CA GLU A 149 6.85 -6.47 17.94
C GLU A 149 7.38 -5.09 17.52
N PHE A 150 7.83 -4.96 16.27
CA PHE A 150 8.23 -3.67 15.71
C PHE A 150 7.12 -2.61 15.86
N LEU A 151 5.87 -2.96 15.57
CA LEU A 151 4.72 -2.06 15.71
C LEU A 151 4.54 -1.61 17.17
N ARG A 152 4.63 -2.54 18.15
CA ARG A 152 4.54 -2.20 19.59
C ARG A 152 5.62 -1.21 20.00
N GLU A 153 6.86 -1.44 19.56
CA GLU A 153 8.00 -0.56 19.84
C GLU A 153 7.83 0.82 19.19
N ALA A 154 7.46 0.84 17.88
CA ALA A 154 7.27 2.08 17.15
C ALA A 154 6.15 2.95 17.75
N LEU A 155 5.03 2.35 18.16
CA LEU A 155 3.92 3.04 18.83
C LEU A 155 4.28 3.55 20.22
N SER A 156 5.23 2.92 20.89
CA SER A 156 5.66 3.31 22.24
C SER A 156 6.83 4.30 22.24
N SER A 157 7.41 4.56 21.05
CA SER A 157 8.60 5.41 20.92
C SER A 157 8.22 6.89 20.79
N GLY A 158 8.76 7.74 21.67
CA GLY A 158 8.57 9.21 21.62
C GLY A 158 7.12 9.65 21.76
N GLU A 159 6.90 10.96 21.57
CA GLU A 159 5.60 11.62 21.78
C GLU A 159 4.89 12.01 20.47
N ASN A 160 5.48 11.72 19.33
CA ASN A 160 4.90 12.04 18.04
C ASN A 160 3.56 11.34 17.85
N ARG A 161 2.67 11.94 17.09
CA ARG A 161 1.46 11.31 16.54
C ARG A 161 1.85 10.09 15.71
N LYS A 162 1.03 9.05 15.65
CA LYS A 162 1.36 7.78 14.97
C LYS A 162 0.34 7.46 13.89
N ILE A 163 0.79 7.31 12.66
CA ILE A 163 -0.03 6.83 11.54
C ILE A 163 0.52 5.47 11.09
N VAL A 164 -0.36 4.47 11.05
CA VAL A 164 -0.02 3.11 10.60
C VAL A 164 -0.42 2.98 9.13
N CYS A 165 0.50 2.48 8.30
CA CYS A 165 0.30 2.27 6.87
C CYS A 165 0.51 0.79 6.56
N ILE A 166 -0.49 0.15 5.95
CA ILE A 166 -0.50 -1.26 5.60
C ILE A 166 -1.36 -1.43 4.34
N HIS A 167 -1.02 -2.34 3.45
CA HIS A 167 -1.81 -2.54 2.24
C HIS A 167 -3.13 -3.26 2.55
N GLU A 168 -3.04 -4.49 3.05
CA GLU A 168 -4.20 -5.31 3.38
C GLU A 168 -4.99 -4.73 4.55
N ASN A 169 -6.32 -4.90 4.51
CA ASN A 169 -7.18 -4.26 5.49
C ASN A 169 -7.10 -4.90 6.88
N ILE A 170 -7.09 -4.05 7.88
CA ILE A 170 -7.34 -4.43 9.28
C ILE A 170 -8.65 -3.83 9.82
N ASP A 171 -9.41 -3.12 8.98
CA ASP A 171 -10.74 -2.59 9.29
C ASP A 171 -11.76 -3.73 9.34
N PRO A 172 -12.48 -3.96 10.46
CA PRO A 172 -13.46 -5.05 10.57
C PRO A 172 -14.74 -4.81 9.77
N ASN A 173 -14.93 -3.62 9.19
CA ASN A 173 -16.16 -3.26 8.47
C ASN A 173 -16.07 -3.49 6.95
N VAL A 174 -14.90 -3.92 6.44
CA VAL A 174 -14.79 -4.33 5.04
C VAL A 174 -15.07 -5.82 4.87
N GLU A 175 -15.16 -6.28 3.63
CA GLU A 175 -15.39 -7.68 3.30
C GLU A 175 -14.32 -8.60 3.90
N ALA A 176 -14.72 -9.63 4.64
CA ALA A 176 -13.83 -10.46 5.46
C ALA A 176 -12.62 -11.06 4.71
N ARG A 177 -12.78 -11.35 3.41
CA ARG A 177 -11.70 -11.91 2.58
C ARG A 177 -10.53 -10.93 2.33
N HIS A 178 -10.78 -9.62 2.51
CA HIS A 178 -9.76 -8.58 2.36
C HIS A 178 -9.06 -8.24 3.68
N ILE A 179 -9.48 -8.87 4.79
CA ILE A 179 -8.97 -8.59 6.11
C ILE A 179 -7.83 -9.55 6.45
N VAL A 180 -6.71 -9.00 6.92
CA VAL A 180 -5.57 -9.73 7.47
C VAL A 180 -6.04 -10.73 8.54
N LYS A 181 -5.60 -11.98 8.48
CA LYS A 181 -6.09 -13.06 9.37
C LYS A 181 -5.91 -12.75 10.84
N ASN A 182 -4.81 -12.12 11.21
CA ASN A 182 -4.54 -11.70 12.59
C ASN A 182 -4.85 -10.21 12.86
N ALA A 183 -5.75 -9.58 12.06
CA ALA A 183 -6.12 -8.18 12.19
C ALA A 183 -6.60 -7.79 13.60
N GLU A 184 -7.29 -8.67 14.32
CA GLU A 184 -7.71 -8.41 15.70
C GLU A 184 -6.51 -8.17 16.63
N THR A 185 -5.43 -8.93 16.47
CA THR A 185 -4.18 -8.71 17.21
C THR A 185 -3.58 -7.36 16.89
N ILE A 186 -3.53 -6.99 15.61
CA ILE A 186 -3.00 -5.69 15.17
C ILE A 186 -3.84 -4.55 15.75
N ARG A 187 -5.18 -4.63 15.67
CA ARG A 187 -6.09 -3.63 16.27
C ARG A 187 -5.87 -3.46 17.76
N ARG A 188 -5.66 -4.55 18.52
CA ARG A 188 -5.35 -4.45 19.96
C ARG A 188 -4.02 -3.73 20.21
N ILE A 189 -3.01 -3.91 19.36
CA ILE A 189 -1.71 -3.25 19.48
C ILE A 189 -1.83 -1.74 19.27
N ILE A 190 -2.61 -1.31 18.25
CA ILE A 190 -2.76 0.09 17.89
C ILE A 190 -3.78 0.85 18.74
N ALA A 191 -4.66 0.15 19.46
CA ALA A 191 -5.72 0.75 20.25
C ALA A 191 -5.19 1.80 21.24
N GLY A 192 -5.74 3.02 21.17
CA GLY A 192 -5.35 4.16 22.02
C GLY A 192 -3.93 4.71 21.79
N LYS A 193 -3.24 4.27 20.71
CA LYS A 193 -1.86 4.67 20.39
C LYS A 193 -1.70 5.23 18.98
N ALA A 194 -2.40 4.66 18.00
CA ALA A 194 -2.42 5.20 16.65
C ALA A 194 -3.50 6.26 16.51
N GLU A 195 -3.20 7.30 15.76
CA GLU A 195 -4.15 8.36 15.41
C GLU A 195 -4.98 7.97 14.18
N MET A 196 -4.40 7.21 13.28
CA MET A 196 -5.01 6.86 12.00
C MET A 196 -4.39 5.58 11.43
N VAL A 197 -5.17 4.85 10.62
CA VAL A 197 -4.69 3.75 9.77
C VAL A 197 -4.99 4.08 8.31
N LEU A 198 -3.97 3.96 7.44
CA LEU A 198 -4.07 4.14 5.99
C LEU A 198 -3.89 2.77 5.32
N GLN A 199 -4.82 2.41 4.41
CA GLN A 199 -4.92 1.09 3.79
C GLN A 199 -5.27 1.17 2.31
N GLY A 200 -4.98 0.10 1.55
CA GLY A 200 -5.39 -0.16 0.18
C GLY A 200 -6.23 -1.44 0.06
N HIS A 201 -5.95 -2.27 -0.97
CA HIS A 201 -6.43 -3.63 -1.17
C HIS A 201 -7.96 -3.80 -1.35
N TYR A 202 -8.79 -3.15 -0.57
CA TYR A 202 -10.23 -3.16 -0.75
C TYR A 202 -10.63 -2.08 -1.75
N HIS A 203 -10.72 -2.46 -3.02
CA HIS A 203 -10.85 -1.56 -4.17
C HIS A 203 -11.98 -0.51 -4.05
N PRO A 204 -13.16 -0.82 -3.48
CA PRO A 204 -14.19 0.22 -3.27
C PRO A 204 -13.73 1.36 -2.35
N GLY A 205 -12.70 1.13 -1.53
CA GLY A 205 -12.29 2.08 -0.50
C GLY A 205 -13.32 2.27 0.61
N GLY A 206 -13.04 3.16 1.53
CA GLY A 206 -13.95 3.48 2.62
C GLY A 206 -13.28 4.19 3.77
N GLU A 207 -14.11 4.77 4.64
CA GLU A 207 -13.66 5.41 5.87
C GLU A 207 -14.55 4.94 7.03
N ASN A 208 -13.95 4.31 8.01
CA ASN A 208 -14.62 3.82 9.20
C ASN A 208 -13.87 4.29 10.45
N THR A 209 -14.56 4.35 11.58
CA THR A 209 -13.94 4.60 12.88
C THR A 209 -14.12 3.37 13.75
N VAL A 210 -13.01 2.82 14.23
CA VAL A 210 -12.99 1.66 15.12
C VAL A 210 -12.19 2.03 16.36
N ASP A 211 -12.81 1.91 17.53
CA ASP A 211 -12.22 2.26 18.83
C ASP A 211 -11.65 3.70 18.88
N GLY A 212 -12.33 4.63 18.18
CA GLY A 212 -11.94 6.04 18.08
C GLY A 212 -10.82 6.34 17.10
N ILE A 213 -10.29 5.33 16.39
CA ILE A 213 -9.25 5.48 15.36
C ILE A 213 -9.91 5.47 13.98
N PRO A 214 -9.67 6.47 13.11
CA PRO A 214 -10.09 6.44 11.72
C PRO A 214 -9.25 5.44 10.92
N TYR A 215 -9.94 4.56 10.18
CA TYR A 215 -9.40 3.64 9.19
C TYR A 215 -9.78 4.16 7.83
N ILE A 216 -8.81 4.55 7.04
CA ILE A 216 -9.00 5.11 5.71
C ILE A 216 -8.45 4.14 4.69
N THR A 217 -9.34 3.47 3.96
CA THR A 217 -8.99 2.65 2.81
C THR A 217 -9.11 3.49 1.55
N ILE A 218 -8.00 3.71 0.87
CA ILE A 218 -7.98 4.49 -0.38
C ILE A 218 -8.60 3.64 -1.49
N PRO A 219 -9.54 4.17 -2.29
CA PRO A 219 -10.09 3.44 -3.43
C PRO A 219 -9.00 3.13 -4.46
N ALA A 220 -9.10 1.96 -5.10
CA ALA A 220 -8.14 1.51 -6.10
C ALA A 220 -8.06 2.44 -7.32
N MET A 221 -6.84 2.77 -7.73
CA MET A 221 -6.62 3.59 -8.92
C MET A 221 -7.01 2.86 -10.22
N CYS A 222 -6.83 1.54 -10.27
CA CYS A 222 -7.08 0.74 -11.47
C CYS A 222 -8.55 0.63 -11.87
N GLU A 223 -9.49 0.89 -10.96
CA GLU A 223 -10.92 0.63 -11.19
C GLU A 223 -11.56 1.65 -12.14
N GLY A 224 -12.32 1.13 -13.10
CA GLY A 224 -13.11 1.93 -14.04
C GLY A 224 -12.31 3.01 -14.78
N GLU A 225 -13.00 4.05 -15.22
CA GLU A 225 -12.39 5.16 -15.97
C GLU A 225 -11.96 6.34 -15.06
N LYS A 226 -12.62 6.50 -13.91
CA LYS A 226 -12.32 7.59 -12.97
C LYS A 226 -11.04 7.33 -12.22
N ASN A 227 -10.28 8.39 -11.96
CA ASN A 227 -9.07 8.30 -11.14
C ASN A 227 -9.40 8.31 -9.65
N SER A 228 -8.58 7.62 -8.87
CA SER A 228 -8.67 7.56 -7.42
C SER A 228 -7.30 7.84 -6.80
N TYR A 229 -7.22 8.89 -6.03
CA TYR A 229 -6.08 9.27 -5.18
C TYR A 229 -6.58 10.22 -4.09
N ARG A 230 -5.76 10.49 -3.11
CA ARG A 230 -6.10 11.43 -2.03
C ARG A 230 -4.96 12.40 -1.76
N ILE A 231 -5.29 13.65 -1.46
CA ILE A 231 -4.40 14.61 -0.81
C ILE A 231 -4.92 14.78 0.60
N LEU A 232 -4.13 14.37 1.57
CA LEU A 232 -4.47 14.47 2.99
C LEU A 232 -3.67 15.60 3.63
N ASP A 233 -4.35 16.47 4.36
CA ASP A 233 -3.76 17.54 5.14
C ASP A 233 -3.74 17.14 6.63
N LEU A 234 -2.55 17.02 7.22
CA LEU A 234 -2.29 16.49 8.55
C LEU A 234 -1.76 17.58 9.52
#